data_c7be9f234b1dd3211d1756ea866f7e46
#
_entry.id   c7be9f234b1dd3211d1756ea866f7e46
#
_cell.length_a   1.000
_cell.length_b   1.000
_cell.length_c   1.000
_cell.angle_alpha   90.00
_cell.angle_beta   90.00
_cell.angle_gamma   90.00
#
_symmetry.space_group_name_H-M   'P 1'
#
loop_
_entity.id
_entity.type
_entity.pdbx_description
1 polymer ?
#
loop_
_entity_poly.entity_id
_entity_poly.type
_entity_poly.pdbx_seq_one_letter_code
_entity_poly.pdbx_strand_id
1 'polypeptide(L)'
;MRGNMVLPTPLQAFSGMPKAAATTEKQTIVDGEKMTGAEALVRSLEDLGVKDVFGVPGGAILPVYDAINDETSFRFVLMRHEQAAGHAAEGYAVSTGQVGVCIVTSGPGATNMITPIADANMDSVPM
;
A
#
# COMPACT_ATOMS: atom_id res chain seq x y z
N MET A 1 30.53 23.77 6.63
CA MET A 1 29.09 23.85 6.26
C MET A 1 28.61 22.42 6.04
N ARG A 2 27.81 21.88 6.96
CA ARG A 2 27.18 20.56 6.78
C ARG A 2 25.84 20.82 6.10
N GLY A 3 25.74 20.54 4.80
CA GLY A 3 24.46 20.57 4.09
C GLY A 3 23.55 19.52 4.66
N ASN A 4 22.40 19.92 5.20
CA ASN A 4 21.34 19.01 5.57
C ASN A 4 20.82 18.33 4.29
N MET A 5 21.22 17.09 4.07
CA MET A 5 20.64 16.26 3.02
C MET A 5 19.24 15.86 3.48
N VAL A 6 18.23 16.61 3.03
CA VAL A 6 16.83 16.23 3.20
C VAL A 6 16.57 15.07 2.24
N LEU A 7 16.44 13.88 2.78
CA LEU A 7 16.01 12.74 1.97
C LEU A 7 14.57 13.01 1.50
N PRO A 8 14.25 12.80 0.22
CA PRO A 8 12.88 12.93 -0.25
C PRO A 8 11.97 11.97 0.51
N THR A 9 10.76 12.41 0.80
CA THR A 9 9.75 11.52 1.38
C THR A 9 9.50 10.34 0.44
N PRO A 10 9.11 9.15 0.92
CA PRO A 10 8.85 7.99 0.07
C PRO A 10 7.92 8.28 -1.11
N LEU A 11 6.91 9.12 -0.93
CA LEU A 11 6.01 9.59 -1.99
C LEU A 11 6.73 10.42 -3.07
N GLN A 12 7.70 11.25 -2.70
CA GLN A 12 8.45 12.06 -3.67
C GLN A 12 9.37 11.21 -4.57
N ALA A 13 9.77 10.02 -4.12
CA ALA A 13 10.55 9.10 -4.94
C ALA A 13 9.76 8.55 -6.16
N PHE A 14 8.42 8.57 -6.09
CA PHE A 14 7.53 8.09 -7.16
C PHE A 14 6.97 9.21 -8.05
N SER A 15 7.08 10.47 -7.66
CA SER A 15 6.49 11.62 -8.37
C SER A 15 7.05 11.89 -9.78
N GLY A 16 8.08 11.17 -10.18
CA GLY A 16 8.70 11.28 -11.53
C GLY A 16 8.59 10.03 -12.38
N MET A 17 7.94 8.97 -11.88
CA MET A 17 7.77 7.76 -12.69
C MET A 17 6.66 7.98 -13.73
N PRO A 18 6.88 7.56 -15.00
CA PRO A 18 5.79 7.59 -15.98
C PRO A 18 4.66 6.68 -15.48
N LYS A 19 3.42 7.19 -15.51
CA LYS A 19 2.25 6.33 -15.25
C LYS A 19 2.33 5.08 -16.12
N ALA A 20 2.02 3.92 -15.56
CA ALA A 20 1.98 2.68 -16.30
C ALA A 20 1.12 2.89 -17.56
N ALA A 21 1.65 2.45 -18.72
CA ALA A 21 0.93 2.59 -19.98
C ALA A 21 -0.46 1.98 -19.83
N ALA A 22 -1.49 2.75 -20.20
CA ALA A 22 -2.89 2.39 -20.03
C ALA A 22 -3.17 0.99 -20.61
N THR A 23 -3.08 -0.01 -19.77
CA THR A 23 -3.80 -1.26 -19.99
C THR A 23 -5.27 -0.86 -20.03
N THR A 24 -6.06 -1.43 -20.94
CA THR A 24 -7.50 -1.14 -21.04
C THR A 24 -8.14 -1.53 -19.70
N GLU A 25 -8.15 -0.62 -18.75
CA GLU A 25 -8.66 -0.84 -17.41
C GLU A 25 -10.16 -0.97 -17.51
N LYS A 26 -10.68 -2.11 -17.04
CA LYS A 26 -12.13 -2.29 -16.93
C LYS A 26 -12.62 -1.33 -15.86
N GLN A 27 -13.37 -0.31 -16.28
CA GLN A 27 -14.03 0.60 -15.36
C GLN A 27 -15.16 -0.12 -14.63
N THR A 28 -15.21 0.04 -13.34
CA THR A 28 -16.30 -0.42 -12.48
C THR A 28 -17.16 0.79 -12.09
N ILE A 29 -18.45 0.60 -11.86
CA ILE A 29 -19.33 1.63 -11.35
C ILE A 29 -19.48 1.39 -9.84
N VAL A 30 -19.04 2.35 -9.04
CA VAL A 30 -19.22 2.36 -7.58
C VAL A 30 -19.96 3.66 -7.23
N ASP A 31 -21.09 3.53 -6.55
CA ASP A 31 -21.95 4.67 -6.17
C ASP A 31 -22.34 5.61 -7.34
N GLY A 32 -22.42 5.05 -8.56
CA GLY A 32 -22.75 5.80 -9.78
C GLY A 32 -21.56 6.50 -10.46
N GLU A 33 -20.38 6.46 -9.88
CA GLU A 33 -19.14 6.94 -10.49
C GLU A 33 -18.41 5.84 -11.23
N LYS A 34 -17.81 6.19 -12.36
CA LYS A 34 -16.92 5.30 -13.11
C LYS A 34 -15.51 5.44 -12.56
N MET A 35 -14.97 4.34 -12.06
CA MET A 35 -13.61 4.28 -11.56
C MET A 35 -12.93 2.96 -11.95
N THR A 36 -11.63 2.91 -11.87
CA THR A 36 -10.85 1.68 -12.04
C THR A 36 -10.96 0.82 -10.78
N GLY A 37 -10.62 -0.48 -10.91
CA GLY A 37 -10.54 -1.35 -9.74
C GLY A 37 -9.48 -0.90 -8.71
N ALA A 38 -8.42 -0.24 -9.18
CA ALA A 38 -7.37 0.34 -8.34
C ALA A 38 -7.91 1.51 -7.50
N GLU A 39 -8.60 2.46 -8.14
CA GLU A 39 -9.25 3.58 -7.46
C GLU A 39 -10.32 3.10 -6.46
N ALA A 40 -11.12 2.09 -6.85
CA ALA A 40 -12.12 1.51 -5.95
C ALA A 40 -11.49 0.85 -4.71
N LEU A 41 -10.36 0.17 -4.87
CA LEU A 41 -9.61 -0.40 -3.74
C LEU A 41 -9.10 0.70 -2.79
N VAL A 42 -8.47 1.74 -3.34
CA VAL A 42 -7.93 2.85 -2.56
C VAL A 42 -9.07 3.55 -1.80
N ARG A 43 -10.16 3.89 -2.47
CA ARG A 43 -11.34 4.51 -1.85
C ARG A 43 -11.94 3.64 -0.74
N SER A 44 -12.00 2.32 -0.93
CA SER A 44 -12.48 1.41 0.12
C SER A 44 -11.60 1.45 1.37
N LEU A 45 -10.28 1.57 1.23
CA LEU A 45 -9.38 1.72 2.37
C LEU A 45 -9.59 3.05 3.10
N GLU A 46 -9.85 4.13 2.35
CA GLU A 46 -10.16 5.44 2.91
C GLU A 46 -11.49 5.43 3.69
N ASP A 47 -12.53 4.84 3.10
CA ASP A 47 -13.87 4.71 3.72
C ASP A 47 -13.81 3.87 5.00
N LEU A 48 -12.93 2.87 5.05
CA LEU A 48 -12.64 2.09 6.26
C LEU A 48 -11.81 2.85 7.30
N GLY A 49 -11.37 4.07 6.99
CA GLY A 49 -10.62 4.92 7.89
C GLY A 49 -9.16 4.51 8.10
N VAL A 50 -8.59 3.76 7.16
CA VAL A 50 -7.17 3.37 7.19
C VAL A 50 -6.29 4.61 7.28
N LYS A 51 -5.25 4.57 8.13
CA LYS A 51 -4.33 5.70 8.34
C LYS A 51 -2.93 5.44 7.80
N ASP A 52 -2.48 4.21 7.88
CA ASP A 52 -1.16 3.80 7.41
C ASP A 52 -1.26 2.51 6.60
N VAL A 53 -0.60 2.49 5.46
CA VAL A 53 -0.47 1.33 4.59
C VAL A 53 1.01 1.04 4.38
N PHE A 54 1.44 -0.18 4.65
CA PHE A 54 2.82 -0.62 4.46
C PHE A 54 2.93 -1.43 3.18
N GLY A 55 4.01 -1.28 2.42
CA GLY A 55 4.11 -2.09 1.22
C GLY A 55 5.37 -1.93 0.40
N VAL A 56 5.44 -2.75 -0.64
CA VAL A 56 6.50 -2.74 -1.65
C VAL A 56 5.84 -2.79 -3.03
N PRO A 57 6.07 -1.79 -3.89
CA PRO A 57 5.51 -1.77 -5.23
C PRO A 57 6.12 -2.87 -6.11
N GLY A 58 5.37 -3.28 -7.12
CA GLY A 58 5.81 -4.21 -8.15
C GLY A 58 4.95 -4.10 -9.40
N GLY A 59 5.42 -4.62 -10.52
CA GLY A 59 4.84 -4.38 -11.83
C GLY A 59 3.34 -4.64 -11.95
N ALA A 60 2.85 -5.75 -11.38
CA ALA A 60 1.46 -6.14 -11.49
C ALA A 60 0.48 -5.25 -10.69
N ILE A 61 0.98 -4.54 -9.67
CA ILE A 61 0.16 -3.71 -8.77
C ILE A 61 0.39 -2.21 -8.98
N LEU A 62 1.18 -1.81 -9.96
CA LEU A 62 1.45 -0.39 -10.25
C LEU A 62 0.19 0.47 -10.37
N PRO A 63 -0.92 0.02 -10.99
CA PRO A 63 -2.14 0.84 -11.04
C PRO A 63 -2.68 1.23 -9.67
N VAL A 64 -2.56 0.36 -8.67
CA VAL A 64 -2.96 0.68 -7.28
C VAL A 64 -2.01 1.73 -6.69
N TYR A 65 -0.71 1.63 -6.95
CA TYR A 65 0.25 2.62 -6.48
C TYR A 65 0.10 3.96 -7.19
N ASP A 66 -0.30 3.96 -8.46
CA ASP A 66 -0.65 5.19 -9.18
C ASP A 66 -1.87 5.87 -8.51
N ALA A 67 -2.92 5.10 -8.18
CA ALA A 67 -4.08 5.61 -7.47
C ALA A 67 -3.74 6.13 -6.06
N ILE A 68 -2.84 5.45 -5.33
CA ILE A 68 -2.35 5.93 -4.03
C ILE A 68 -1.59 7.25 -4.17
N ASN A 69 -0.82 7.44 -5.26
CA ASN A 69 -0.02 8.65 -5.46
C ASN A 69 -0.86 9.86 -5.91
N ASP A 70 -2.02 9.65 -6.51
CA ASP A 70 -2.84 10.74 -7.04
C ASP A 70 -3.48 11.57 -5.92
N GLU A 71 -4.16 10.94 -4.95
CA GLU A 71 -4.61 11.58 -3.68
C GLU A 71 -5.12 10.52 -2.71
N THR A 72 -4.54 10.43 -1.51
CA THR A 72 -5.05 9.56 -0.47
C THR A 72 -5.08 10.24 0.88
N SER A 73 -6.04 9.86 1.71
CA SER A 73 -6.16 10.31 3.10
C SER A 73 -5.26 9.52 4.06
N PHE A 74 -4.67 8.42 3.60
CA PHE A 74 -3.76 7.60 4.40
C PHE A 74 -2.30 7.79 3.97
N ARG A 75 -1.40 7.52 4.89
CA ARG A 75 0.04 7.53 4.63
C ARG A 75 0.49 6.19 4.05
N PHE A 76 1.17 6.20 2.91
CA PHE A 76 1.88 5.02 2.41
C PHE A 76 3.31 4.98 2.93
N VAL A 77 3.68 3.87 3.58
CA VAL A 77 5.02 3.61 4.11
C VAL A 77 5.74 2.62 3.20
N LEU A 78 6.66 3.13 2.38
CA LEU A 78 7.47 2.31 1.51
C LEU A 78 8.46 1.47 2.32
N MET A 79 8.33 0.15 2.19
CA MET A 79 9.23 -0.81 2.82
C MET A 79 10.27 -1.32 1.80
N ARG A 80 11.30 -1.97 2.30
CA ARG A 80 12.38 -2.52 1.45
C ARG A 80 12.26 -4.02 1.21
N HIS A 81 11.33 -4.68 1.89
CA HIS A 81 11.02 -6.10 1.75
C HIS A 81 9.58 -6.33 2.20
N GLU A 82 8.86 -7.20 1.51
CA GLU A 82 7.43 -7.44 1.75
C GLU A 82 7.18 -8.07 3.14
N GLN A 83 8.03 -8.99 3.56
CA GLN A 83 7.95 -9.57 4.90
C GLN A 83 8.07 -8.49 5.99
N ALA A 84 8.99 -7.54 5.81
CA ALA A 84 9.12 -6.41 6.73
C ALA A 84 7.89 -5.50 6.69
N ALA A 85 7.22 -5.36 5.53
CA ALA A 85 5.97 -4.62 5.41
C ALA A 85 4.84 -5.29 6.22
N GLY A 86 4.74 -6.62 6.15
CA GLY A 86 3.77 -7.37 6.93
C GLY A 86 4.00 -7.23 8.44
N HIS A 87 5.23 -7.48 8.92
CA HIS A 87 5.53 -7.29 10.34
C HIS A 87 5.41 -5.84 10.82
N ALA A 88 5.62 -4.85 9.95
CA ALA A 88 5.35 -3.45 10.29
C ALA A 88 3.85 -3.20 10.45
N ALA A 89 3.01 -3.77 9.58
CA ALA A 89 1.55 -3.70 9.70
C ALA A 89 1.06 -4.40 10.98
N GLU A 90 1.61 -5.56 11.31
CA GLU A 90 1.35 -6.28 12.55
C GLU A 90 1.74 -5.44 13.78
N GLY A 91 2.96 -4.90 13.82
CA GLY A 91 3.41 -4.03 14.90
C GLY A 91 2.57 -2.76 15.04
N TYR A 92 2.09 -2.19 13.93
CA TYR A 92 1.13 -1.09 13.93
C TYR A 92 -0.18 -1.50 14.58
N ALA A 93 -0.73 -2.66 14.22
CA ALA A 93 -1.98 -3.15 14.80
C ALA A 93 -1.86 -3.36 16.32
N VAL A 94 -0.79 -3.99 16.78
CA VAL A 94 -0.51 -4.21 18.21
C VAL A 94 -0.38 -2.89 18.97
N SER A 95 0.31 -1.90 18.38
CA SER A 95 0.62 -0.64 19.08
C SER A 95 -0.55 0.34 19.08
N THR A 96 -1.42 0.30 18.07
CA THR A 96 -2.51 1.28 17.90
C THR A 96 -3.90 0.71 18.19
N GLY A 97 -4.06 -0.61 18.19
CA GLY A 97 -5.36 -1.27 18.26
C GLY A 97 -6.19 -1.16 16.96
N GLN A 98 -5.58 -0.69 15.87
CA GLN A 98 -6.20 -0.61 14.55
C GLN A 98 -5.77 -1.78 13.68
N VAL A 99 -6.52 -2.05 12.60
CA VAL A 99 -6.14 -3.10 11.64
C VAL A 99 -4.88 -2.68 10.88
N GLY A 100 -3.89 -3.55 10.82
CA GLY A 100 -2.70 -3.35 10.00
C GLY A 100 -3.01 -3.60 8.53
N VAL A 101 -2.54 -2.73 7.63
CA VAL A 101 -2.76 -2.88 6.19
C VAL A 101 -1.45 -2.96 5.46
N CYS A 102 -1.29 -3.99 4.63
CA CYS A 102 -0.12 -4.19 3.80
C CYS A 102 -0.53 -4.42 2.33
N ILE A 103 0.17 -3.77 1.40
CA ILE A 103 -0.05 -3.93 -0.04
C ILE A 103 1.26 -4.35 -0.69
N VAL A 104 1.24 -5.51 -1.35
CA VAL A 104 2.39 -6.07 -2.06
C VAL A 104 1.98 -6.60 -3.43
N THR A 105 2.95 -6.81 -4.31
CA THR A 105 2.68 -7.34 -5.64
C THR A 105 2.41 -8.85 -5.61
N SER A 106 1.86 -9.38 -6.70
CA SER A 106 1.70 -10.82 -6.93
C SER A 106 3.04 -11.56 -7.03
N GLY A 107 3.00 -12.90 -7.04
CA GLY A 107 4.19 -13.75 -7.15
C GLY A 107 5.06 -13.70 -5.90
N PRO A 108 6.37 -13.41 -6.02
CA PRO A 108 7.29 -13.40 -4.87
C PRO A 108 6.90 -12.38 -3.81
N GLY A 109 6.28 -11.27 -4.18
CA GLY A 109 5.73 -10.30 -3.22
C GLY A 109 4.69 -10.93 -2.31
N ALA A 110 3.70 -11.59 -2.89
CA ALA A 110 2.65 -12.28 -2.14
C ALA A 110 3.22 -13.45 -1.30
N THR A 111 4.17 -14.23 -1.83
CA THR A 111 4.75 -15.35 -1.07
C THR A 111 5.60 -14.89 0.11
N ASN A 112 6.23 -13.72 0.02
CA ASN A 112 6.95 -13.11 1.14
C ASN A 112 6.02 -12.67 2.29
N MET A 113 4.72 -12.56 2.04
CA MET A 113 3.73 -12.24 3.07
C MET A 113 3.29 -13.44 3.92
N ILE A 114 3.64 -14.67 3.52
CA ILE A 114 3.18 -15.89 4.22
C ILE A 114 3.65 -15.88 5.69
N THR A 115 4.90 -15.53 5.94
CA THR A 115 5.44 -15.50 7.31
C THR A 115 4.72 -14.50 8.20
N PRO A 116 4.61 -13.21 7.85
CA PRO A 116 3.91 -12.25 8.71
C PRO A 116 2.40 -12.54 8.86
N ILE A 117 1.75 -13.08 7.82
CA ILE A 117 0.35 -13.51 7.93
C ILE A 117 0.21 -14.69 8.91
N ALA A 118 1.12 -15.65 8.86
CA ALA A 118 1.11 -16.77 9.79
C ALA A 118 1.37 -16.32 11.22
N ASP A 119 2.30 -15.41 11.43
CA ASP A 119 2.65 -14.81 12.71
C ASP A 119 1.43 -14.05 13.30
N ALA A 120 0.89 -13.12 12.57
CA ALA A 120 -0.30 -12.36 12.97
C ALA A 120 -1.52 -13.27 13.27
N ASN A 121 -1.70 -14.35 12.48
CA ASN A 121 -2.77 -15.33 12.72
C ASN A 121 -2.56 -16.11 14.02
N MET A 122 -1.32 -16.50 14.33
CA MET A 122 -1.00 -17.23 15.57
C MET A 122 -1.22 -16.36 16.81
N ASP A 123 -0.90 -15.08 16.71
CA ASP A 123 -1.01 -14.11 17.80
C ASP A 123 -2.36 -13.38 17.82
N SER A 124 -3.28 -13.71 16.91
CA SER A 124 -4.61 -13.08 16.77
C SER A 124 -4.51 -11.55 16.55
N VAL A 125 -3.50 -11.10 15.84
CA VAL A 125 -3.32 -9.69 15.49
C VAL A 125 -4.09 -9.37 14.21
N PRO A 126 -4.94 -8.33 14.19
CA PRO A 126 -5.74 -7.98 13.02
C PRO A 126 -4.89 -7.30 11.93
N MET A 127 -4.77 -7.92 10.77
CA MET A 127 -4.10 -7.35 9.60
C MET A 127 -4.74 -7.87 8.29
#